data_a85dfed3a991758cdb0ca82ff808d02f
#
_entry.id   a85dfed3a991758cdb0ca82ff808d02f
#
_cell.length_a   1.000
_cell.length_b   1.000
_cell.length_c   1.000
_cell.angle_alpha   90.00
_cell.angle_beta   90.00
_cell.angle_gamma   90.00
#
_symmetry.space_group_name_H-M   'P 1'
#
loop_
_entity.id
_entity.type
_entity.pdbx_description
1 polymer ?
#
loop_
_entity_poly.entity_id
_entity_poly.type
_entity_poly.pdbx_seq_one_letter_code
_entity_poly.pdbx_strand_id
1 'polypeptide(L)'
;MMNTDKNKQLGMYIHIPFCIRKCKYCDFVSEAASDFVHENYINALIDEINGYDAGQLEGYGLRSVFIGGGTPSAVKAEYISRIMTAVKEHFADICGHFTEITIECNPGTVTAENLRIYRDAGINRLSFGLQSAIDSELECIGRIHTWDDFKNSYRLAHEAGFKNVNVDLMFDLPDQTMDTWKRTLADVCALEPKPSHISAYSLILEEGTPLAAQIESERERGIDRMADEDTDRAMYHYAQSYLAGEGYHQYEISNFAMPSMESIHNLSYWECKEYIGFGVAAASNKGDLRCRNTYDIDRYIAGAWQNKEDIEHLTGRDRMSEFVFLGL
;
A
#
# COMPACT_ATOMS: atom_id res chain seq x y z
N MET A 1 21.64 -27.20 -7.19
CA MET A 1 20.95 -27.80 -6.03
C MET A 1 20.11 -26.68 -5.45
N MET A 2 18.78 -26.73 -5.57
CA MET A 2 17.88 -25.76 -4.97
C MET A 2 17.91 -25.94 -3.45
N ASN A 3 18.30 -24.89 -2.74
CA ASN A 3 18.29 -24.91 -1.27
C ASN A 3 16.81 -24.74 -0.82
N THR A 4 16.14 -25.84 -0.54
CA THR A 4 14.70 -25.94 -0.29
C THR A 4 14.30 -25.77 1.19
N ASP A 5 15.22 -25.34 2.07
CA ASP A 5 15.02 -25.31 3.52
C ASP A 5 15.13 -23.89 4.14
N LYS A 6 14.58 -22.87 3.46
CA LYS A 6 14.32 -21.60 4.16
C LYS A 6 12.96 -21.69 4.83
N ASN A 7 12.95 -22.20 6.06
CA ASN A 7 11.72 -22.50 6.82
C ASN A 7 10.96 -21.25 7.32
N LYS A 8 11.59 -20.07 7.31
CA LYS A 8 10.98 -18.82 7.76
C LYS A 8 10.74 -17.88 6.59
N GLN A 9 9.57 -17.31 6.52
CA GLN A 9 9.21 -16.32 5.50
C GLN A 9 9.21 -14.92 6.09
N LEU A 10 9.72 -13.95 5.32
CA LEU A 10 9.85 -12.55 5.71
C LEU A 10 9.15 -11.64 4.71
N GLY A 11 8.38 -10.67 5.21
CA GLY A 11 7.94 -9.51 4.45
C GLY A 11 8.93 -8.36 4.59
N MET A 12 9.04 -7.52 3.55
CA MET A 12 9.79 -6.27 3.60
C MET A 12 8.88 -5.12 3.19
N TYR A 13 8.79 -4.09 4.02
CA TYR A 13 8.07 -2.85 3.73
C TYR A 13 9.05 -1.70 3.54
N ILE A 14 8.87 -0.91 2.48
CA ILE A 14 9.69 0.26 2.18
C ILE A 14 8.79 1.47 2.08
N HIS A 15 8.99 2.44 2.96
CA HIS A 15 8.17 3.65 3.02
C HIS A 15 8.77 4.77 2.20
N ILE A 16 7.97 5.34 1.28
CA ILE A 16 8.30 6.55 0.51
C ILE A 16 7.30 7.65 0.89
N PRO A 17 7.69 8.64 1.71
CA PRO A 17 6.76 9.59 2.33
C PRO A 17 6.38 10.76 1.43
N PHE A 18 6.42 10.61 0.11
CA PHE A 18 6.22 11.74 -0.79
C PHE A 18 4.95 11.62 -1.62
N CYS A 19 4.21 12.72 -1.71
CA CYS A 19 3.04 12.87 -2.57
C CYS A 19 3.18 14.14 -3.40
N ILE A 20 2.57 14.18 -4.59
CA ILE A 20 2.40 15.45 -5.32
C ILE A 20 1.54 16.41 -4.50
N ARG A 21 0.46 15.87 -3.88
CA ARG A 21 -0.44 16.55 -2.95
C ARG A 21 -1.03 15.54 -1.98
N LYS A 22 -1.07 15.87 -0.68
CA LYS A 22 -1.71 15.03 0.33
C LYS A 22 -3.24 15.13 0.17
N CYS A 23 -3.91 13.98 0.15
CA CYS A 23 -5.37 13.90 0.09
C CYS A 23 -6.00 14.35 1.41
N LYS A 24 -7.26 14.81 1.38
CA LYS A 24 -7.92 15.37 2.57
C LYS A 24 -8.19 14.33 3.67
N TYR A 25 -8.29 13.05 3.32
CA TYR A 25 -8.59 11.95 4.25
C TYR A 25 -7.35 11.22 4.78
N CYS A 26 -6.17 11.49 4.21
CA CYS A 26 -4.99 10.66 4.44
C CYS A 26 -4.26 11.05 5.73
N ASP A 27 -4.07 10.10 6.64
CA ASP A 27 -3.29 10.21 7.88
C ASP A 27 -1.87 9.66 7.76
N PHE A 28 -1.54 8.97 6.66
CA PHE A 28 -0.19 8.43 6.46
C PHE A 28 0.88 9.51 6.54
N VAL A 29 2.05 9.13 7.05
CA VAL A 29 3.24 9.98 7.07
C VAL A 29 3.65 10.27 5.63
N SER A 30 3.23 11.42 5.13
CA SER A 30 3.51 11.84 3.76
C SER A 30 3.40 13.35 3.61
N GLU A 31 4.23 13.92 2.72
CA GLU A 31 4.24 15.34 2.39
C GLU A 31 4.62 15.57 0.93
N ALA A 32 4.36 16.80 0.45
CA ALA A 32 4.90 17.27 -0.81
C ALA A 32 6.29 17.85 -0.57
N ALA A 33 7.30 17.39 -1.29
CA ALA A 33 8.67 17.84 -1.12
C ALA A 33 9.38 18.10 -2.46
N SER A 34 10.50 18.81 -2.40
CA SER A 34 11.35 19.04 -3.58
C SER A 34 12.17 17.80 -3.95
N ASP A 35 12.61 17.72 -5.19
CA ASP A 35 13.48 16.64 -5.66
C ASP A 35 14.79 16.53 -4.84
N PHE A 36 15.31 17.65 -4.33
CA PHE A 36 16.46 17.64 -3.43
C PHE A 36 16.18 16.89 -2.12
N VAL A 37 15.01 17.06 -1.53
CA VAL A 37 14.59 16.31 -0.32
C VAL A 37 14.40 14.85 -0.67
N HIS A 38 13.77 14.54 -1.82
CA HIS A 38 13.62 13.17 -2.30
C HIS A 38 14.99 12.47 -2.38
N GLU A 39 15.98 13.09 -3.02
CA GLU A 39 17.30 12.49 -3.19
C GLU A 39 18.00 12.22 -1.86
N ASN A 40 17.96 13.19 -0.92
CA ASN A 40 18.54 13.02 0.40
C ASN A 40 17.87 11.89 1.19
N TYR A 41 16.54 11.82 1.10
CA TYR A 41 15.78 10.74 1.73
C TYR A 41 16.13 9.37 1.14
N ILE A 42 16.20 9.25 -0.18
CA ILE A 42 16.55 8.00 -0.86
C ILE A 42 17.96 7.56 -0.51
N ASN A 43 18.91 8.50 -0.38
CA ASN A 43 20.26 8.18 0.08
C ASN A 43 20.24 7.62 1.52
N ALA A 44 19.54 8.27 2.45
CA ALA A 44 19.41 7.79 3.83
C ALA A 44 18.70 6.41 3.90
N LEU A 45 17.69 6.18 3.04
CA LEU A 45 17.00 4.90 2.94
C LEU A 45 17.94 3.79 2.45
N ILE A 46 18.76 4.06 1.45
CA ILE A 46 19.77 3.13 0.96
C ILE A 46 20.83 2.85 2.03
N ASP A 47 21.23 3.87 2.78
CA ASP A 47 22.17 3.71 3.90
C ASP A 47 21.56 2.84 5.00
N GLU A 48 20.26 3.00 5.33
CA GLU A 48 19.55 2.12 6.27
C GLU A 48 19.53 0.68 5.77
N ILE A 49 19.16 0.45 4.50
CA ILE A 49 19.14 -0.89 3.89
C ILE A 49 20.51 -1.55 3.97
N ASN A 50 21.55 -0.86 3.57
CA ASN A 50 22.94 -1.36 3.58
C ASN A 50 23.51 -1.52 4.99
N GLY A 51 23.01 -0.73 5.95
CA GLY A 51 23.40 -0.81 7.37
C GLY A 51 22.70 -1.92 8.15
N TYR A 52 21.69 -2.57 7.59
CA TYR A 52 20.98 -3.65 8.27
C TYR A 52 21.89 -4.90 8.36
N ASP A 53 21.93 -5.51 9.53
CA ASP A 53 22.69 -6.76 9.73
C ASP A 53 21.95 -7.95 9.08
N ALA A 54 22.28 -8.24 7.82
CA ALA A 54 21.71 -9.34 7.06
C ALA A 54 21.97 -10.72 7.68
N GLY A 55 22.99 -10.87 8.54
CA GLY A 55 23.26 -12.09 9.28
C GLY A 55 22.11 -12.51 10.20
N GLN A 56 21.31 -11.55 10.67
CA GLN A 56 20.09 -11.81 11.44
C GLN A 56 18.97 -12.49 10.63
N LEU A 57 19.11 -12.59 9.31
CA LEU A 57 18.13 -13.20 8.40
C LEU A 57 18.58 -14.56 7.89
N GLU A 58 19.58 -15.17 8.51
CA GLU A 58 19.98 -16.53 8.18
C GLU A 58 18.79 -17.49 8.36
N GLY A 59 18.52 -18.32 7.34
CA GLY A 59 17.39 -19.24 7.33
C GLY A 59 16.03 -18.64 6.91
N TYR A 60 15.98 -17.32 6.61
CA TYR A 60 14.79 -16.67 6.04
C TYR A 60 14.79 -16.74 4.50
N GLY A 61 13.60 -16.67 3.92
CA GLY A 61 13.35 -16.37 2.51
C GLY A 61 12.48 -15.13 2.38
N LEU A 62 12.87 -14.18 1.54
CA LEU A 62 12.09 -12.97 1.29
C LEU A 62 10.85 -13.35 0.44
N ARG A 63 9.67 -13.22 1.04
CA ARG A 63 8.39 -13.56 0.43
C ARG A 63 7.82 -12.41 -0.38
N SER A 64 7.94 -11.20 0.15
CA SER A 64 7.41 -9.99 -0.48
C SER A 64 8.25 -8.76 -0.16
N VAL A 65 8.26 -7.81 -1.11
CA VAL A 65 8.68 -6.42 -0.91
C VAL A 65 7.51 -5.53 -1.29
N PHE A 66 7.14 -4.62 -0.39
CA PHE A 66 6.06 -3.67 -0.65
C PHE A 66 6.59 -2.25 -0.51
N ILE A 67 6.55 -1.50 -1.59
CA ILE A 67 6.98 -0.09 -1.65
C ILE A 67 5.74 0.77 -1.61
N GLY A 68 5.49 1.40 -0.47
CA GLY A 68 4.26 2.15 -0.20
C GLY A 68 4.48 3.42 0.60
N GLY A 69 3.40 3.94 1.18
CA GLY A 69 3.38 5.07 2.11
C GLY A 69 2.67 6.29 1.61
N GLY A 70 3.35 7.27 1.03
CA GLY A 70 2.74 8.40 0.34
C GLY A 70 2.30 7.99 -1.07
N THR A 71 3.16 8.26 -2.03
CA THR A 71 2.96 7.86 -3.44
C THR A 71 4.33 7.55 -4.04
N PRO A 72 4.81 6.31 -3.95
CA PRO A 72 6.13 5.94 -4.48
C PRO A 72 6.30 6.27 -5.97
N SER A 73 5.23 6.24 -6.75
CA SER A 73 5.26 6.62 -8.17
C SER A 73 5.33 8.15 -8.42
N ALA A 74 5.27 8.98 -7.39
CA ALA A 74 5.44 10.43 -7.50
C ALA A 74 6.92 10.87 -7.50
N VAL A 75 7.84 10.01 -7.07
CA VAL A 75 9.27 10.27 -7.14
C VAL A 75 9.85 9.74 -8.46
N LYS A 76 11.08 10.16 -8.80
CA LYS A 76 11.76 9.66 -10.01
C LYS A 76 11.88 8.13 -9.98
N ALA A 77 11.57 7.48 -11.09
CA ALA A 77 11.63 6.01 -11.20
C ALA A 77 13.04 5.46 -10.96
N GLU A 78 14.07 6.24 -11.25
CA GLU A 78 15.46 5.92 -10.99
C GLU A 78 15.76 5.77 -9.50
N TYR A 79 15.06 6.51 -8.63
CA TYR A 79 15.19 6.36 -7.19
C TYR A 79 14.67 4.99 -6.73
N ILE A 80 13.53 4.56 -7.27
CA ILE A 80 12.97 3.23 -7.00
C ILE A 80 13.93 2.14 -7.51
N SER A 81 14.52 2.32 -8.69
CA SER A 81 15.53 1.40 -9.23
C SER A 81 16.76 1.29 -8.32
N ARG A 82 17.27 2.42 -7.78
CA ARG A 82 18.40 2.44 -6.84
C ARG A 82 18.07 1.70 -5.53
N ILE A 83 16.89 1.92 -4.97
CA ILE A 83 16.43 1.21 -3.77
C ILE A 83 16.39 -0.29 -4.04
N MET A 84 15.77 -0.72 -5.14
CA MET A 84 15.68 -2.14 -5.48
C MET A 84 17.03 -2.79 -5.77
N THR A 85 17.99 -2.02 -6.29
CA THR A 85 19.37 -2.48 -6.44
C THR A 85 19.99 -2.75 -5.06
N ALA A 86 19.89 -1.79 -4.12
CA ALA A 86 20.40 -1.97 -2.76
C ALA A 86 19.75 -3.18 -2.07
N VAL A 87 18.42 -3.34 -2.18
CA VAL A 87 17.72 -4.52 -1.63
C VAL A 87 18.26 -5.82 -2.21
N LYS A 88 18.39 -5.91 -3.53
CA LYS A 88 18.85 -7.13 -4.20
C LYS A 88 20.30 -7.48 -3.89
N GLU A 89 21.17 -6.48 -3.78
CA GLU A 89 22.58 -6.68 -3.47
C GLU A 89 22.77 -7.03 -1.99
N HIS A 90 22.14 -6.27 -1.09
CA HIS A 90 22.32 -6.47 0.36
C HIS A 90 21.65 -7.73 0.89
N PHE A 91 20.49 -8.10 0.35
CA PHE A 91 19.70 -9.27 0.74
C PHE A 91 19.74 -10.41 -0.28
N ALA A 92 20.82 -10.50 -1.07
CA ALA A 92 20.97 -11.51 -2.13
C ALA A 92 20.70 -12.95 -1.66
N ASP A 93 21.14 -13.28 -0.44
CA ASP A 93 21.01 -14.63 0.13
C ASP A 93 19.56 -15.03 0.45
N ILE A 94 18.67 -14.07 0.66
CA ILE A 94 17.25 -14.32 1.01
C ILE A 94 16.29 -14.01 -0.14
N CYS A 95 16.70 -13.22 -1.15
CA CYS A 95 15.90 -12.93 -2.33
C CYS A 95 15.71 -14.20 -3.18
N GLY A 96 14.46 -14.47 -3.58
CA GLY A 96 14.09 -15.60 -4.42
C GLY A 96 13.41 -15.19 -5.72
N HIS A 97 13.32 -16.12 -6.67
CA HIS A 97 12.69 -15.86 -7.98
C HIS A 97 11.16 -15.62 -7.90
N PHE A 98 10.52 -15.99 -6.80
CA PHE A 98 9.07 -15.90 -6.60
C PHE A 98 8.67 -14.82 -5.59
N THR A 99 9.57 -13.89 -5.25
CA THR A 99 9.25 -12.77 -4.38
C THR A 99 8.25 -11.85 -5.07
N GLU A 100 7.12 -11.56 -4.41
CA GLU A 100 6.21 -10.49 -4.85
C GLU A 100 6.86 -9.14 -4.56
N ILE A 101 6.95 -8.27 -5.56
CA ILE A 101 7.48 -6.92 -5.41
C ILE A 101 6.42 -5.95 -5.89
N THR A 102 5.76 -5.29 -4.93
CA THR A 102 4.67 -4.34 -5.16
C THR A 102 5.17 -2.90 -5.07
N ILE A 103 4.65 -2.03 -5.92
CA ILE A 103 4.75 -0.58 -5.78
C ILE A 103 3.36 0.06 -5.82
N GLU A 104 3.12 1.01 -4.92
CA GLU A 104 1.92 1.85 -4.95
C GLU A 104 2.06 2.97 -5.98
N CYS A 105 1.01 3.16 -6.75
CA CYS A 105 0.93 4.14 -7.81
C CYS A 105 -0.34 4.98 -7.66
N ASN A 106 -0.22 6.29 -7.89
CA ASN A 106 -1.40 7.11 -8.10
C ASN A 106 -1.65 7.28 -9.62
N PRO A 107 -2.91 7.27 -10.07
CA PRO A 107 -3.24 7.60 -11.45
C PRO A 107 -2.64 8.94 -11.87
N GLY A 108 -2.13 9.02 -13.10
CA GLY A 108 -1.46 10.21 -13.64
C GLY A 108 0.01 10.39 -13.24
N THR A 109 0.54 9.57 -12.31
CA THR A 109 1.97 9.66 -11.91
C THR A 109 2.88 8.69 -12.68
N VAL A 110 2.31 7.74 -13.40
CA VAL A 110 3.07 6.73 -14.15
C VAL A 110 3.14 7.05 -15.63
N THR A 111 4.30 6.82 -16.23
CA THR A 111 4.55 6.90 -17.67
C THR A 111 5.04 5.55 -18.19
N ALA A 112 5.01 5.34 -19.49
CA ALA A 112 5.55 4.12 -20.09
C ALA A 112 7.03 3.90 -19.74
N GLU A 113 7.81 4.99 -19.61
CA GLU A 113 9.21 4.93 -19.22
C GLU A 113 9.38 4.51 -17.76
N ASN A 114 8.63 5.14 -16.83
CA ASN A 114 8.68 4.76 -15.41
C ASN A 114 8.29 3.29 -15.19
N LEU A 115 7.24 2.84 -15.87
CA LEU A 115 6.78 1.45 -15.78
C LEU A 115 7.81 0.47 -16.32
N ARG A 116 8.56 0.82 -17.38
CA ARG A 116 9.67 0.01 -17.85
C ARG A 116 10.79 -0.06 -16.81
N ILE A 117 11.17 1.07 -16.20
CA ILE A 117 12.18 1.09 -15.13
C ILE A 117 11.75 0.22 -13.95
N TYR A 118 10.48 0.29 -13.55
CA TYR A 118 9.95 -0.58 -12.47
C TYR A 118 10.05 -2.07 -12.82
N ARG A 119 9.69 -2.44 -14.05
CA ARG A 119 9.85 -3.83 -14.54
C ARG A 119 11.31 -4.29 -14.50
N ASP A 120 12.22 -3.46 -15.01
CA ASP A 120 13.66 -3.75 -15.04
C ASP A 120 14.23 -3.85 -13.60
N ALA A 121 13.70 -3.05 -12.67
CA ALA A 121 14.00 -3.15 -11.23
C ALA A 121 13.41 -4.41 -10.56
N GLY A 122 12.58 -5.19 -11.28
CA GLY A 122 12.01 -6.45 -10.80
C GLY A 122 10.65 -6.33 -10.12
N ILE A 123 10.03 -5.14 -10.14
CA ILE A 123 8.66 -4.96 -9.65
C ILE A 123 7.72 -5.77 -10.54
N ASN A 124 6.85 -6.57 -9.92
CA ASN A 124 5.96 -7.49 -10.62
C ASN A 124 4.47 -7.30 -10.27
N ARG A 125 4.16 -6.43 -9.31
CA ARG A 125 2.79 -6.05 -8.92
C ARG A 125 2.67 -4.53 -8.79
N LEU A 126 1.56 -3.96 -9.29
CA LEU A 126 1.20 -2.55 -9.12
C LEU A 126 -0.07 -2.45 -8.26
N SER A 127 -0.13 -1.43 -7.39
CA SER A 127 -1.34 -1.08 -6.64
C SER A 127 -1.73 0.35 -6.99
N PHE A 128 -2.90 0.53 -7.64
CA PHE A 128 -3.39 1.85 -8.03
C PHE A 128 -4.43 2.37 -7.04
N GLY A 129 -4.14 3.50 -6.41
CA GLY A 129 -5.09 4.22 -5.56
C GLY A 129 -6.12 4.99 -6.39
N LEU A 130 -7.12 4.29 -6.94
CA LEU A 130 -8.21 4.92 -7.71
C LEU A 130 -9.23 5.59 -6.78
N GLN A 131 -9.73 4.88 -5.80
CA GLN A 131 -10.74 5.22 -4.80
C GLN A 131 -12.18 5.25 -5.34
N SER A 132 -12.48 5.92 -6.45
CA SER A 132 -13.79 5.96 -7.11
C SER A 132 -13.64 6.15 -8.62
N ALA A 133 -14.61 5.66 -9.39
CA ALA A 133 -14.74 5.95 -10.82
C ALA A 133 -15.57 7.23 -11.09
N ILE A 134 -15.99 7.95 -10.04
CA ILE A 134 -16.81 9.17 -10.12
C ILE A 134 -15.93 10.38 -9.76
N ASP A 135 -15.69 11.24 -10.74
CA ASP A 135 -14.76 12.38 -10.58
C ASP A 135 -15.16 13.34 -9.45
N SER A 136 -16.46 13.55 -9.22
CA SER A 136 -16.93 14.40 -8.12
C SER A 136 -16.63 13.81 -6.73
N GLU A 137 -16.65 12.48 -6.58
CA GLU A 137 -16.24 11.80 -5.36
C GLU A 137 -14.73 11.92 -5.14
N LEU A 138 -13.94 11.77 -6.21
CA LEU A 138 -12.49 11.98 -6.16
C LEU A 138 -12.12 13.41 -5.72
N GLU A 139 -12.76 14.41 -6.33
CA GLU A 139 -12.55 15.82 -5.97
C GLU A 139 -12.91 16.11 -4.51
N CYS A 140 -14.01 15.53 -4.02
CA CYS A 140 -14.47 15.69 -2.64
C CYS A 140 -13.41 15.26 -1.63
N ILE A 141 -12.77 14.11 -1.83
CA ILE A 141 -11.72 13.58 -0.97
C ILE A 141 -10.32 14.15 -1.27
N GLY A 142 -10.23 15.09 -2.21
CA GLY A 142 -8.99 15.80 -2.53
C GLY A 142 -8.04 15.06 -3.46
N ARG A 143 -8.51 14.07 -4.23
CA ARG A 143 -7.73 13.44 -5.31
C ARG A 143 -7.52 14.43 -6.45
N ILE A 144 -6.38 14.31 -7.14
CA ILE A 144 -6.01 15.21 -8.25
C ILE A 144 -6.21 14.57 -9.61
N HIS A 145 -6.44 13.27 -9.65
CA HIS A 145 -6.67 12.51 -10.90
C HIS A 145 -8.17 12.35 -11.15
N THR A 146 -8.49 12.05 -12.39
CA THR A 146 -9.81 11.69 -12.89
C THR A 146 -9.90 10.19 -13.19
N TRP A 147 -11.11 9.71 -13.45
CA TRP A 147 -11.34 8.36 -13.98
C TRP A 147 -10.59 8.12 -15.30
N ASP A 148 -10.51 9.13 -16.18
CA ASP A 148 -9.78 9.03 -17.44
C ASP A 148 -8.27 8.93 -17.23
N ASP A 149 -7.69 9.65 -16.27
CA ASP A 149 -6.27 9.52 -15.89
C ASP A 149 -5.95 8.12 -15.38
N PHE A 150 -6.89 7.53 -14.61
CA PHE A 150 -6.73 6.15 -14.15
C PHE A 150 -6.77 5.16 -15.32
N LYS A 151 -7.77 5.24 -16.21
CA LYS A 151 -7.85 4.36 -17.38
C LYS A 151 -6.58 4.42 -18.23
N ASN A 152 -6.03 5.60 -18.43
CA ASN A 152 -4.77 5.76 -19.15
C ASN A 152 -3.60 5.10 -18.41
N SER A 153 -3.46 5.32 -17.10
CA SER A 153 -2.41 4.71 -16.28
C SER A 153 -2.51 3.19 -16.25
N TYR A 154 -3.73 2.66 -16.13
CA TYR A 154 -4.03 1.24 -16.17
C TYR A 154 -3.65 0.59 -17.51
N ARG A 155 -4.03 1.23 -18.63
CA ARG A 155 -3.64 0.79 -19.98
C ARG A 155 -2.11 0.74 -20.13
N LEU A 156 -1.41 1.80 -19.73
CA LEU A 156 0.06 1.86 -19.78
C LEU A 156 0.71 0.74 -18.96
N ALA A 157 0.16 0.41 -17.79
CA ALA A 157 0.65 -0.69 -16.95
C ALA A 157 0.57 -2.04 -17.69
N HIS A 158 -0.55 -2.33 -18.35
CA HIS A 158 -0.71 -3.56 -19.13
C HIS A 158 0.18 -3.58 -20.39
N GLU A 159 0.32 -2.46 -21.10
CA GLU A 159 1.25 -2.32 -22.22
C GLU A 159 2.71 -2.52 -21.82
N ALA A 160 3.08 -2.10 -20.60
CA ALA A 160 4.39 -2.40 -20.00
C ALA A 160 4.54 -3.86 -19.54
N GLY A 161 3.49 -4.67 -19.64
CA GLY A 161 3.49 -6.10 -19.35
C GLY A 161 3.20 -6.48 -17.89
N PHE A 162 2.66 -5.55 -17.07
CA PHE A 162 2.16 -5.90 -15.74
C PHE A 162 0.85 -6.67 -15.87
N LYS A 163 0.79 -7.84 -15.21
CA LYS A 163 -0.41 -8.69 -15.16
C LYS A 163 -1.05 -8.72 -13.78
N ASN A 164 -0.26 -8.50 -12.75
CA ASN A 164 -0.73 -8.40 -11.37
C ASN A 164 -0.93 -6.91 -11.03
N VAL A 165 -2.18 -6.47 -11.14
CA VAL A 165 -2.56 -5.07 -10.91
C VAL A 165 -3.72 -5.03 -9.93
N ASN A 166 -3.51 -4.35 -8.80
CA ASN A 166 -4.53 -4.04 -7.83
C ASN A 166 -5.15 -2.66 -8.10
N VAL A 167 -6.42 -2.53 -7.78
CA VAL A 167 -7.16 -1.27 -7.76
C VAL A 167 -7.76 -1.06 -6.38
N ASP A 168 -7.38 0.02 -5.70
CA ASP A 168 -7.95 0.40 -4.41
C ASP A 168 -9.21 1.23 -4.63
N LEU A 169 -10.30 0.83 -3.97
CA LEU A 169 -11.61 1.47 -4.01
C LEU A 169 -12.06 1.82 -2.59
N MET A 170 -12.74 2.94 -2.45
CA MET A 170 -13.31 3.37 -1.19
C MET A 170 -14.82 3.54 -1.33
N PHE A 171 -15.57 3.02 -0.35
CA PHE A 171 -16.98 3.33 -0.17
C PHE A 171 -17.21 4.17 1.08
N ASP A 172 -18.44 4.59 1.30
CA ASP A 172 -18.80 5.58 2.33
C ASP A 172 -18.06 6.92 2.16
N LEU A 173 -17.84 7.34 0.90
CA LEU A 173 -17.32 8.68 0.61
C LEU A 173 -18.40 9.73 0.88
N PRO A 174 -18.05 11.00 1.24
CA PRO A 174 -19.06 12.05 1.43
C PRO A 174 -19.98 12.19 0.21
N ASP A 175 -21.29 12.18 0.43
CA ASP A 175 -22.37 12.20 -0.57
C ASP A 175 -22.40 10.97 -1.53
N GLN A 176 -21.58 9.97 -1.30
CA GLN A 176 -21.64 8.74 -2.09
C GLN A 176 -22.97 8.02 -1.84
N THR A 177 -23.54 7.53 -2.92
CA THR A 177 -24.78 6.74 -2.88
C THR A 177 -24.52 5.28 -3.25
N MET A 178 -25.44 4.39 -2.90
CA MET A 178 -25.38 3.00 -3.35
C MET A 178 -25.28 2.89 -4.89
N ASP A 179 -25.93 3.81 -5.63
CA ASP A 179 -25.91 3.78 -7.10
C ASP A 179 -24.53 4.19 -7.66
N THR A 180 -23.87 5.20 -7.07
CA THR A 180 -22.52 5.60 -7.50
C THR A 180 -21.47 4.55 -7.10
N TRP A 181 -21.63 3.90 -5.95
CA TRP A 181 -20.80 2.76 -5.55
C TRP A 181 -20.94 1.57 -6.51
N LYS A 182 -22.18 1.20 -6.84
CA LYS A 182 -22.46 0.16 -7.85
C LYS A 182 -21.84 0.47 -9.20
N ARG A 183 -21.92 1.73 -9.62
CA ARG A 183 -21.32 2.18 -10.88
C ARG A 183 -19.80 2.06 -10.82
N THR A 184 -19.15 2.49 -9.74
CA THR A 184 -17.69 2.36 -9.55
C THR A 184 -17.24 0.90 -9.69
N LEU A 185 -17.91 -0.04 -9.01
CA LEU A 185 -17.59 -1.46 -9.11
C LEU A 185 -17.78 -1.99 -10.55
N ALA A 186 -18.90 -1.63 -11.20
CA ALA A 186 -19.17 -2.05 -12.56
C ALA A 186 -18.16 -1.51 -13.58
N ASP A 187 -17.81 -0.22 -13.49
CA ASP A 187 -16.84 0.43 -14.37
C ASP A 187 -15.43 -0.18 -14.20
N VAL A 188 -15.02 -0.49 -12.97
CA VAL A 188 -13.73 -1.15 -12.70
C VAL A 188 -13.72 -2.60 -13.19
N CYS A 189 -14.77 -3.37 -12.96
CA CYS A 189 -14.86 -4.75 -13.43
C CYS A 189 -15.03 -4.87 -14.96
N ALA A 190 -15.44 -3.79 -15.65
CA ALA A 190 -15.50 -3.72 -17.11
C ALA A 190 -14.19 -3.38 -17.80
N LEU A 191 -13.12 -3.09 -17.05
CA LEU A 191 -11.80 -2.84 -17.64
C LEU A 191 -11.25 -4.09 -18.34
N GLU A 192 -10.53 -3.87 -19.44
CA GLU A 192 -9.88 -4.94 -20.21
C GLU A 192 -8.35 -4.71 -20.29
N PRO A 193 -7.54 -5.66 -19.78
CA PRO A 193 -7.95 -6.84 -18.99
C PRO A 193 -8.51 -6.44 -17.62
N LYS A 194 -9.32 -7.32 -17.00
CA LYS A 194 -9.82 -7.10 -15.63
C LYS A 194 -8.67 -6.94 -14.63
N PRO A 195 -8.81 -6.10 -13.59
CA PRO A 195 -7.87 -6.10 -12.47
C PRO A 195 -7.73 -7.50 -11.88
N SER A 196 -6.50 -7.88 -11.55
CA SER A 196 -6.26 -9.18 -10.89
C SER A 196 -6.64 -9.16 -9.41
N HIS A 197 -6.75 -7.96 -8.83
CA HIS A 197 -6.99 -7.75 -7.42
C HIS A 197 -7.76 -6.42 -7.22
N ILE A 198 -8.64 -6.38 -6.23
CA ILE A 198 -9.39 -5.18 -5.83
C ILE A 198 -9.33 -5.08 -4.31
N SER A 199 -8.91 -3.93 -3.79
CA SER A 199 -9.08 -3.57 -2.39
C SER A 199 -10.31 -2.67 -2.29
N ALA A 200 -11.29 -3.04 -1.46
CA ALA A 200 -12.52 -2.26 -1.27
C ALA A 200 -12.75 -2.06 0.23
N TYR A 201 -12.62 -0.84 0.70
CA TYR A 201 -12.69 -0.50 2.12
C TYR A 201 -13.52 0.76 2.38
N SER A 202 -14.16 0.82 3.55
CA SER A 202 -14.90 1.99 4.00
C SER A 202 -13.96 3.14 4.33
N LEU A 203 -14.36 4.37 4.04
CA LEU A 203 -13.65 5.56 4.48
C LEU A 203 -13.72 5.69 6.00
N ILE A 204 -12.57 5.72 6.64
CA ILE A 204 -12.45 6.07 8.06
C ILE A 204 -12.08 7.56 8.16
N LEU A 205 -12.86 8.33 8.91
CA LEU A 205 -12.56 9.73 9.20
C LEU A 205 -11.51 9.81 10.32
N GLU A 206 -10.25 9.79 9.93
CA GLU A 206 -9.13 9.84 10.87
C GLU A 206 -9.00 11.24 11.50
N GLU A 207 -8.88 11.27 12.84
CA GLU A 207 -8.73 12.51 13.60
C GLU A 207 -7.49 13.30 13.11
N GLY A 208 -7.63 14.61 13.00
CA GLY A 208 -6.56 15.49 12.53
C GLY A 208 -6.47 15.63 11.01
N THR A 209 -7.25 14.88 10.24
CA THR A 209 -7.30 15.04 8.78
C THR A 209 -8.19 16.22 8.38
N PRO A 210 -7.88 16.91 7.26
CA PRO A 210 -8.73 18.01 6.77
C PRO A 210 -10.17 17.57 6.47
N LEU A 211 -10.38 16.34 6.03
CA LEU A 211 -11.72 15.81 5.74
C LEU A 211 -12.52 15.61 7.01
N ALA A 212 -11.93 15.01 8.06
CA ALA A 212 -12.61 14.84 9.35
C ALA A 212 -13.04 16.19 9.93
N ALA A 213 -12.15 17.18 9.95
CA ALA A 213 -12.47 18.52 10.42
C ALA A 213 -13.59 19.19 9.59
N GLN A 214 -13.60 18.99 8.28
CA GLN A 214 -14.66 19.48 7.40
C GLN A 214 -16.01 18.84 7.75
N ILE A 215 -16.07 17.51 7.83
CA ILE A 215 -17.31 16.77 8.12
C ILE A 215 -17.85 17.11 9.51
N GLU A 216 -16.97 17.23 10.53
CA GLU A 216 -17.37 17.65 11.87
C GLU A 216 -18.01 19.04 11.87
N SER A 217 -17.38 20.02 11.22
CA SER A 217 -17.94 21.37 11.09
C SER A 217 -19.27 21.41 10.32
N GLU A 218 -19.46 20.53 9.32
CA GLU A 218 -20.71 20.40 8.58
C GLU A 218 -21.81 19.78 9.46
N ARG A 219 -21.49 18.75 10.26
CA ARG A 219 -22.42 18.13 11.24
C ARG A 219 -22.89 19.12 12.30
N GLU A 220 -22.01 20.00 12.81
CA GLU A 220 -22.39 21.07 13.74
C GLU A 220 -23.45 22.01 13.14
N ARG A 221 -23.49 22.14 11.81
CA ARG A 221 -24.47 22.93 11.06
C ARG A 221 -25.70 22.12 10.65
N GLY A 222 -25.81 20.86 11.08
CA GLY A 222 -26.91 19.96 10.75
C GLY A 222 -26.80 19.33 9.35
N ILE A 223 -25.62 19.31 8.76
CA ILE A 223 -25.37 18.69 7.46
C ILE A 223 -24.52 17.44 7.70
N ASP A 224 -25.08 16.27 7.46
CA ASP A 224 -24.33 15.01 7.45
C ASP A 224 -24.22 14.49 6.02
N ARG A 225 -22.99 14.28 5.56
CA ARG A 225 -22.67 13.83 4.20
C ARG A 225 -22.20 12.37 4.15
N MET A 226 -22.03 11.77 5.33
CA MET A 226 -21.65 10.37 5.43
C MET A 226 -22.88 9.48 5.37
N ALA A 227 -22.71 8.27 4.88
CA ALA A 227 -23.80 7.30 4.95
C ALA A 227 -24.11 6.89 6.40
N ASP A 228 -25.30 6.41 6.66
CA ASP A 228 -25.59 5.75 7.93
C ASP A 228 -24.98 4.33 7.96
N GLU A 229 -24.88 3.74 9.17
CA GLU A 229 -24.26 2.42 9.36
C GLU A 229 -24.94 1.31 8.52
N ASP A 230 -26.24 1.40 8.29
CA ASP A 230 -26.96 0.41 7.50
C ASP A 230 -26.61 0.53 6.02
N THR A 231 -26.43 1.75 5.53
CA THR A 231 -26.00 2.02 4.15
C THR A 231 -24.54 1.62 3.92
N ASP A 232 -23.62 1.97 4.84
CA ASP A 232 -22.21 1.53 4.80
C ASP A 232 -22.12 0.00 4.75
N ARG A 233 -22.83 -0.69 5.67
CA ARG A 233 -22.89 -2.15 5.69
C ARG A 233 -23.48 -2.72 4.39
N ALA A 234 -24.50 -2.09 3.83
CA ALA A 234 -25.09 -2.50 2.56
C ALA A 234 -24.12 -2.34 1.40
N MET A 235 -23.30 -1.27 1.36
CA MET A 235 -22.25 -1.06 0.37
C MET A 235 -21.19 -2.16 0.44
N TYR A 236 -20.75 -2.53 1.65
CA TYR A 236 -19.81 -3.63 1.86
C TYR A 236 -20.37 -4.97 1.36
N HIS A 237 -21.57 -5.36 1.78
CA HIS A 237 -22.19 -6.61 1.33
C HIS A 237 -22.49 -6.65 -0.15
N TYR A 238 -22.79 -5.49 -0.75
CA TYR A 238 -22.93 -5.41 -2.19
C TYR A 238 -21.60 -5.68 -2.89
N ALA A 239 -20.50 -5.09 -2.42
CA ALA A 239 -19.16 -5.35 -2.97
C ALA A 239 -18.81 -6.83 -2.90
N GLN A 240 -19.01 -7.48 -1.75
CA GLN A 240 -18.78 -8.92 -1.58
C GLN A 240 -19.54 -9.75 -2.62
N SER A 241 -20.84 -9.51 -2.75
CA SER A 241 -21.71 -10.28 -3.65
C SER A 241 -21.39 -10.00 -5.12
N TYR A 242 -21.16 -8.73 -5.47
CA TYR A 242 -20.88 -8.31 -6.83
C TYR A 242 -19.53 -8.85 -7.32
N LEU A 243 -18.46 -8.66 -6.53
CA LEU A 243 -17.12 -9.12 -6.88
C LEU A 243 -17.03 -10.65 -6.94
N ALA A 244 -17.75 -11.37 -6.07
CA ALA A 244 -17.88 -12.82 -6.18
C ALA A 244 -18.52 -13.24 -7.51
N GLY A 245 -19.57 -12.54 -7.96
CA GLY A 245 -20.20 -12.74 -9.28
C GLY A 245 -19.27 -12.44 -10.45
N GLU A 246 -18.32 -11.53 -10.28
CA GLU A 246 -17.30 -11.16 -11.27
C GLU A 246 -16.06 -12.08 -11.29
N GLY A 247 -16.01 -13.10 -10.40
CA GLY A 247 -14.97 -14.12 -10.33
C GLY A 247 -13.86 -13.85 -9.34
N TYR A 248 -14.00 -12.82 -8.50
CA TYR A 248 -13.08 -12.58 -7.39
C TYR A 248 -13.52 -13.38 -6.15
N HIS A 249 -12.57 -13.83 -5.35
CA HIS A 249 -12.83 -14.33 -4.01
C HIS A 249 -12.28 -13.35 -2.97
N GLN A 250 -13.04 -13.13 -1.92
CA GLN A 250 -12.57 -12.39 -0.76
C GLN A 250 -11.65 -13.28 0.07
N TYR A 251 -10.44 -12.82 0.38
CA TYR A 251 -9.48 -13.61 1.16
C TYR A 251 -9.16 -12.98 2.53
N GLU A 252 -9.55 -11.72 2.73
CA GLU A 252 -9.59 -11.02 4.03
C GLU A 252 -10.62 -9.89 3.96
N ILE A 253 -10.73 -9.05 5.00
CA ILE A 253 -11.85 -8.10 5.19
C ILE A 253 -12.06 -7.18 3.99
N SER A 254 -10.99 -6.62 3.42
CA SER A 254 -11.06 -5.57 2.39
C SER A 254 -10.55 -6.01 1.02
N ASN A 255 -9.94 -7.19 0.91
CA ASN A 255 -9.24 -7.57 -0.32
C ASN A 255 -9.88 -8.75 -1.05
N PHE A 256 -10.04 -8.55 -2.35
CA PHE A 256 -10.65 -9.46 -3.29
C PHE A 256 -9.67 -9.77 -4.44
N ALA A 257 -9.49 -11.02 -4.78
CA ALA A 257 -8.52 -11.44 -5.79
C ALA A 257 -9.10 -12.42 -6.79
N MET A 258 -8.60 -12.38 -8.02
CA MET A 258 -8.72 -13.51 -8.93
C MET A 258 -7.93 -14.70 -8.38
N PRO A 259 -8.25 -15.95 -8.73
CA PRO A 259 -7.55 -17.12 -8.21
C PRO A 259 -6.01 -17.00 -8.35
N SER A 260 -5.28 -17.19 -7.25
CA SER A 260 -3.81 -17.08 -7.16
C SER A 260 -3.24 -15.68 -7.39
N MET A 261 -4.06 -14.63 -7.20
CA MET A 261 -3.65 -13.23 -7.31
C MET A 261 -3.79 -12.46 -5.99
N GLU A 262 -3.92 -13.16 -4.88
CA GLU A 262 -3.90 -12.58 -3.54
C GLU A 262 -2.59 -11.84 -3.29
N SER A 263 -2.64 -10.72 -2.60
CA SER A 263 -1.42 -10.00 -2.19
C SER A 263 -0.66 -10.82 -1.16
N ILE A 264 0.51 -11.30 -1.54
CA ILE A 264 1.38 -12.09 -0.66
C ILE A 264 1.82 -11.26 0.55
N HIS A 265 2.05 -9.96 0.32
CA HIS A 265 2.44 -9.05 1.40
C HIS A 265 1.32 -8.88 2.44
N ASN A 266 0.07 -8.62 1.99
CA ASN A 266 -1.08 -8.50 2.89
C ASN A 266 -1.35 -9.81 3.65
N LEU A 267 -1.33 -10.95 2.95
CA LEU A 267 -1.45 -12.27 3.58
C LEU A 267 -0.41 -12.49 4.67
N SER A 268 0.81 -11.94 4.51
CA SER A 268 1.85 -12.10 5.52
C SER A 268 1.48 -11.48 6.86
N TYR A 269 0.75 -10.35 6.87
CA TYR A 269 0.23 -9.74 8.10
C TYR A 269 -0.86 -10.60 8.74
N TRP A 270 -1.84 -11.05 7.96
CA TRP A 270 -2.93 -11.91 8.44
C TRP A 270 -2.42 -13.27 8.96
N GLU A 271 -1.36 -13.81 8.36
CA GLU A 271 -0.69 -15.02 8.78
C GLU A 271 0.31 -14.81 9.93
N CYS A 272 0.36 -13.61 10.54
CA CYS A 272 1.31 -13.23 11.60
C CYS A 272 2.77 -13.51 11.24
N LYS A 273 3.15 -13.37 9.95
CA LYS A 273 4.54 -13.53 9.53
C LYS A 273 5.39 -12.34 9.98
N GLU A 274 6.68 -12.61 10.13
CA GLU A 274 7.65 -11.59 10.45
C GLU A 274 7.89 -10.65 9.27
N TYR A 275 8.16 -9.38 9.57
CA TYR A 275 8.48 -8.37 8.56
C TYR A 275 9.50 -7.36 9.08
N ILE A 276 10.23 -6.75 8.14
CA ILE A 276 11.15 -5.64 8.40
C ILE A 276 10.72 -4.43 7.58
N GLY A 277 10.79 -3.26 8.20
CA GLY A 277 10.44 -1.99 7.58
C GLY A 277 11.65 -1.06 7.45
N PHE A 278 11.76 -0.42 6.30
CA PHE A 278 12.74 0.61 5.98
C PHE A 278 12.05 1.91 5.60
N GLY A 279 12.64 3.04 5.97
CA GLY A 279 12.08 4.35 5.73
C GLY A 279 11.41 4.94 6.98
N VAL A 280 11.07 6.24 6.89
CA VAL A 280 10.39 6.97 7.97
C VAL A 280 9.09 6.26 8.34
N ALA A 281 8.76 6.24 9.63
CA ALA A 281 7.58 5.58 10.19
C ALA A 281 7.42 4.07 9.89
N ALA A 282 8.35 3.45 9.16
CA ALA A 282 8.25 2.04 8.82
C ALA A 282 8.41 1.16 10.07
N ALA A 283 7.45 0.25 10.27
CA ALA A 283 7.45 -0.69 11.38
C ALA A 283 8.14 -2.00 11.01
N SER A 284 8.72 -2.65 12.01
CA SER A 284 9.28 -4.00 11.93
C SER A 284 8.69 -4.87 13.03
N ASN A 285 8.46 -6.15 12.74
CA ASN A 285 8.05 -7.17 13.71
C ASN A 285 8.83 -8.45 13.45
N LYS A 286 9.89 -8.68 14.22
CA LYS A 286 10.80 -9.80 14.02
C LYS A 286 11.26 -10.39 15.35
N GLY A 287 11.23 -11.71 15.46
CA GLY A 287 11.50 -12.37 16.74
C GLY A 287 10.47 -11.98 17.79
N ASP A 288 10.87 -11.49 18.93
CA ASP A 288 10.01 -10.96 20.00
C ASP A 288 9.93 -9.42 19.99
N LEU A 289 10.54 -8.78 18.98
CA LEU A 289 10.67 -7.34 18.90
C LEU A 289 9.75 -6.74 17.86
N ARG A 290 8.93 -5.77 18.26
CA ARG A 290 8.24 -4.82 17.38
C ARG A 290 8.84 -3.45 17.60
N CYS A 291 9.12 -2.74 16.53
CA CYS A 291 9.67 -1.38 16.61
C CYS A 291 9.33 -0.60 15.34
N ARG A 292 9.64 0.69 15.35
CA ARG A 292 9.38 1.59 14.24
C ARG A 292 10.52 2.58 14.07
N ASN A 293 10.66 3.11 12.87
CA ASN A 293 11.50 4.28 12.61
C ASN A 293 10.81 5.56 13.05
N THR A 294 11.59 6.63 13.25
CA THR A 294 11.05 7.96 13.54
C THR A 294 9.99 8.40 12.53
N TYR A 295 9.02 9.19 12.96
CA TYR A 295 7.99 9.81 12.09
C TYR A 295 8.47 11.08 11.38
N ASP A 296 9.63 11.62 11.77
CA ASP A 296 10.20 12.89 11.31
C ASP A 296 11.15 12.64 10.14
N ILE A 297 10.82 13.17 8.95
CA ILE A 297 11.59 12.99 7.72
C ILE A 297 12.98 13.60 7.84
N ASP A 298 13.11 14.80 8.43
CA ASP A 298 14.40 15.48 8.58
C ASP A 298 15.32 14.72 9.54
N ARG A 299 14.77 14.23 10.67
CA ARG A 299 15.50 13.37 11.60
C ARG A 299 15.90 12.05 10.94
N TYR A 300 15.03 11.47 10.11
CA TYR A 300 15.35 10.26 9.37
C TYR A 300 16.51 10.48 8.40
N ILE A 301 16.48 11.55 7.61
CA ILE A 301 17.57 11.95 6.69
C ILE A 301 18.87 12.18 7.47
N ALA A 302 18.81 12.73 8.68
CA ALA A 302 19.96 12.94 9.53
C ALA A 302 20.50 11.65 10.21
N GLY A 303 19.94 10.47 9.91
CA GLY A 303 20.41 9.17 10.41
C GLY A 303 19.69 8.67 11.65
N ALA A 304 18.53 9.23 12.03
CA ALA A 304 17.76 8.77 13.20
C ALA A 304 17.23 7.33 13.06
N TRP A 305 17.22 6.76 11.85
CA TRP A 305 16.87 5.35 11.60
C TRP A 305 17.77 4.34 12.35
N GLN A 306 18.93 4.77 12.81
CA GLN A 306 19.82 3.96 13.68
C GLN A 306 19.21 3.72 15.07
N ASN A 307 18.25 4.55 15.49
CA ASN A 307 17.58 4.45 16.78
C ASN A 307 16.09 4.21 16.56
N LYS A 308 15.64 2.99 16.84
CA LYS A 308 14.22 2.64 16.68
C LYS A 308 13.38 3.28 17.78
N GLU A 309 12.15 3.65 17.42
CA GLU A 309 11.12 4.19 18.31
C GLU A 309 10.01 3.13 18.52
N ASP A 310 9.10 3.35 19.47
CA ASP A 310 7.96 2.47 19.78
C ASP A 310 8.39 1.00 19.97
N ILE A 311 9.41 0.79 20.78
CA ILE A 311 9.98 -0.54 21.00
C ILE A 311 9.06 -1.34 21.95
N GLU A 312 8.56 -2.46 21.46
CA GLU A 312 7.75 -3.42 22.23
C GLU A 312 8.40 -4.80 22.21
N HIS A 313 8.43 -5.44 23.38
CA HIS A 313 8.84 -6.84 23.53
C HIS A 313 7.60 -7.72 23.67
N LEU A 314 7.26 -8.44 22.59
CA LEU A 314 6.08 -9.28 22.50
C LEU A 314 6.26 -10.59 23.25
N THR A 315 5.38 -10.86 24.20
CA THR A 315 5.31 -12.15 24.90
C THR A 315 4.57 -13.20 24.06
N GLY A 316 4.67 -14.47 24.44
CA GLY A 316 3.87 -15.53 23.84
C GLY A 316 2.35 -15.30 23.97
N ARG A 317 1.92 -14.57 25.03
CA ARG A 317 0.51 -14.20 25.24
C ARG A 317 0.06 -13.13 24.24
N ASP A 318 0.90 -12.13 23.99
CA ASP A 318 0.61 -11.06 23.04
C ASP A 318 0.45 -11.64 21.63
N ARG A 319 1.37 -12.53 21.22
CA ARG A 319 1.30 -13.21 19.92
C ARG A 319 0.07 -14.10 19.76
N MET A 320 -0.33 -14.79 20.85
CA MET A 320 -1.55 -15.60 20.84
C MET A 320 -2.79 -14.71 20.69
N SER A 321 -2.83 -13.56 21.38
CA SER A 321 -3.91 -12.59 21.27
C SER A 321 -4.01 -12.02 19.86
N GLU A 322 -2.90 -11.64 19.24
CA GLU A 322 -2.87 -11.16 17.86
C GLU A 322 -3.32 -12.24 16.86
N PHE A 323 -2.85 -13.47 17.01
CA PHE A 323 -3.27 -14.58 16.17
C PHE A 323 -4.79 -14.84 16.22
N VAL A 324 -5.38 -14.76 17.42
CA VAL A 324 -6.84 -14.91 17.58
C VAL A 324 -7.56 -13.71 16.96
N PHE A 325 -7.04 -12.47 17.16
CA PHE A 325 -7.68 -11.26 16.67
C PHE A 325 -7.67 -11.17 15.14
N LEU A 326 -6.55 -11.58 14.51
CA LEU A 326 -6.41 -11.57 13.05
C LEU A 326 -7.08 -12.78 12.38
N GLY A 327 -7.43 -13.82 13.13
CA GLY A 327 -8.12 -15.01 12.63
C GLY A 327 -9.64 -14.96 12.75
N LEU A 328 -10.20 -13.89 13.34
CA LEU A 328 -11.65 -13.65 13.48
C LEU A 328 -12.20 -12.89 12.27
#